data_ef85456e38b2b9cdcf6b6d320f94e381
#
_entry.id   ef85456e38b2b9cdcf6b6d320f94e381
#
_cell.length_a   1.000
_cell.length_b   1.000
_cell.length_c   1.000
_cell.angle_alpha   90.00
_cell.angle_beta   90.00
_cell.angle_gamma   90.00
#
_symmetry.space_group_name_H-M   'P 1'
#
loop_
_entity.id
_entity.type
_entity.pdbx_description
1 polymer ?
#
loop_
_entity_poly.entity_id
_entity_poly.type
_entity_poly.pdbx_seq_one_letter_code
_entity_poly.pdbx_strand_id
1 'polypeptide(L)'
;MAREIKSAINPNNAQAPAAVTASANTTGLDCSGYEEVLYLLAVGAVTGTTPTLDVKAQESATQGGTYTDIAGSVFAQITNANHSLHLNARVTPAKPFQRVVLTLGGTTPNFTMAVMQLRCNPPLLPASAGS
;
A
#
# COMPACT_ATOMS: atom_id res chain seq x y z
N MET A 1 0.65 30.85 -5.40
CA MET A 1 0.08 30.31 -4.16
C MET A 1 0.58 28.91 -3.90
N ALA A 2 1.04 28.69 -2.72
CA ALA A 2 1.52 27.37 -2.32
C ALA A 2 0.34 26.45 -2.02
N ARG A 3 0.49 25.20 -2.36
CA ARG A 3 -0.48 24.17 -2.01
C ARG A 3 0.05 23.36 -0.87
N GLU A 4 -0.83 23.03 0.03
CA GLU A 4 -0.47 22.17 1.13
C GLU A 4 -0.64 20.72 0.71
N ILE A 5 0.46 20.01 0.59
CA ILE A 5 0.42 18.57 0.31
C ILE A 5 -0.38 17.87 1.40
N LYS A 6 -0.24 18.34 2.62
CA LYS A 6 -0.92 17.78 3.77
C LYS A 6 -2.44 17.69 3.59
N SER A 7 -3.06 18.70 2.98
CA SER A 7 -4.50 18.67 2.77
C SER A 7 -4.90 17.85 1.55
N ALA A 8 -3.95 17.49 0.68
CA ALA A 8 -4.23 16.68 -0.50
C ALA A 8 -4.03 15.19 -0.25
N ILE A 9 -3.45 14.80 0.86
CA ILE A 9 -3.11 13.41 1.17
C ILE A 9 -3.75 13.01 2.48
N ASN A 10 -4.43 11.87 2.47
CA ASN A 10 -5.01 11.30 3.68
C ASN A 10 -4.37 9.92 3.90
N PRO A 11 -3.34 9.85 4.75
CA PRO A 11 -2.62 8.60 4.97
C PRO A 11 -3.38 7.63 5.85
N ASN A 12 -3.13 6.35 5.64
CA ASN A 12 -3.66 5.28 6.47
C ASN A 12 -2.61 4.17 6.57
N ASN A 13 -2.43 3.64 7.77
CA ASN A 13 -1.58 2.47 7.95
C ASN A 13 -2.38 1.22 7.62
N ALA A 14 -2.18 0.68 6.42
CA ALA A 14 -2.78 -0.60 6.06
C ALA A 14 -2.22 -1.68 6.96
N GLN A 15 -0.90 -1.70 7.13
CA GLN A 15 -0.23 -2.55 8.09
C GLN A 15 0.61 -1.64 8.98
N ALA A 16 0.22 -1.50 10.23
CA ALA A 16 1.00 -0.72 11.18
C ALA A 16 2.38 -1.37 11.41
N PRO A 17 3.40 -0.58 11.72
CA PRO A 17 4.74 -1.13 11.92
C PRO A 17 4.71 -2.26 12.97
N ALA A 18 5.11 -3.45 12.54
CA ALA A 18 5.10 -4.63 13.40
C ALA A 18 5.89 -5.75 12.75
N ALA A 19 6.19 -6.78 13.56
CA ALA A 19 6.76 -8.01 13.05
C ALA A 19 5.63 -8.86 12.47
N VAL A 20 5.68 -9.10 11.16
CA VAL A 20 4.66 -9.88 10.46
C VAL A 20 5.23 -11.27 10.22
N THR A 21 4.54 -12.29 10.72
CA THR A 21 5.01 -13.67 10.68
C THR A 21 4.11 -14.60 9.88
N ALA A 22 2.98 -14.11 9.40
CA ALA A 22 2.03 -14.90 8.63
C ALA A 22 1.39 -14.04 7.54
N SER A 23 0.97 -14.69 6.46
CA SER A 23 0.23 -14.02 5.40
C SER A 23 -1.08 -13.46 5.94
N ALA A 24 -1.46 -12.31 5.44
CA ALA A 24 -2.67 -11.63 5.90
C ALA A 24 -3.18 -10.67 4.84
N ASN A 25 -4.45 -10.34 4.97
CA ASN A 25 -5.07 -9.26 4.20
C ASN A 25 -5.42 -8.14 5.16
N THR A 26 -5.14 -6.91 4.78
CA THR A 26 -5.51 -5.77 5.61
C THR A 26 -6.99 -5.47 5.45
N THR A 27 -7.52 -4.68 6.38
CA THR A 27 -8.92 -4.24 6.30
C THR A 27 -9.11 -3.32 5.10
N GLY A 28 -10.22 -3.49 4.39
CA GLY A 28 -10.54 -2.62 3.27
C GLY A 28 -10.70 -1.17 3.70
N LEU A 29 -10.04 -0.28 3.00
CA LEU A 29 -10.07 1.15 3.26
C LEU A 29 -10.94 1.84 2.22
N ASP A 30 -11.85 2.69 2.68
CA ASP A 30 -12.69 3.48 1.78
C ASP A 30 -11.85 4.55 1.09
N CYS A 31 -11.69 4.40 -0.21
CA CYS A 31 -10.93 5.34 -1.04
C CYS A 31 -11.85 6.12 -1.98
N SER A 32 -13.16 6.08 -1.74
CA SER A 32 -14.09 6.86 -2.57
C SER A 32 -13.82 8.36 -2.39
N GLY A 33 -13.96 9.10 -3.47
CA GLY A 33 -13.67 10.53 -3.46
C GLY A 33 -12.21 10.88 -3.65
N TYR A 34 -11.33 9.90 -3.75
CA TYR A 34 -9.91 10.13 -4.01
C TYR A 34 -9.55 9.65 -5.40
N GLU A 35 -8.69 10.41 -6.08
CA GLU A 35 -8.32 10.11 -7.45
C GLU A 35 -7.21 9.09 -7.54
N GLU A 36 -6.34 9.05 -6.54
CA GLU A 36 -5.17 8.17 -6.57
C GLU A 36 -4.88 7.63 -5.19
N VAL A 37 -4.28 6.46 -5.16
CA VAL A 37 -3.76 5.87 -3.92
C VAL A 37 -2.32 5.47 -4.18
N LEU A 38 -1.43 5.94 -3.32
CA LEU A 38 -0.03 5.53 -3.32
C LEU A 38 0.17 4.50 -2.24
N TYR A 39 0.92 3.47 -2.56
CA TYR A 39 1.27 2.42 -1.60
C TYR A 39 2.73 2.52 -1.26
N LEU A 40 3.03 2.67 0.01
CA LEU A 40 4.38 2.83 0.52
C LEU A 40 4.70 1.68 1.46
N LEU A 41 5.73 0.90 1.10
CA LEU A 41 6.16 -0.26 1.87
C LEU A 41 7.52 0.03 2.48
N ALA A 42 7.62 -0.16 3.79
CA ALA A 42 8.87 -0.05 4.52
C ALA A 42 9.18 -1.40 5.15
N VAL A 43 10.38 -1.90 4.94
CA VAL A 43 10.82 -3.18 5.48
C VAL A 43 12.13 -2.98 6.24
N GLY A 44 12.15 -3.43 7.47
CA GLY A 44 13.34 -3.41 8.31
C GLY A 44 13.97 -4.79 8.42
N ALA A 45 14.12 -5.27 9.64
CA ALA A 45 14.76 -6.56 9.90
C ALA A 45 13.93 -7.71 9.33
N VAL A 46 14.62 -8.68 8.74
CA VAL A 46 14.01 -9.89 8.19
C VAL A 46 14.73 -11.09 8.77
N THR A 47 13.98 -12.05 9.28
CA THR A 47 14.53 -13.32 9.78
C THR A 47 13.75 -14.49 9.21
N GLY A 48 14.31 -15.68 9.36
CA GLY A 48 13.72 -16.92 8.86
C GLY A 48 14.62 -17.60 7.85
N THR A 49 14.22 -18.77 7.38
CA THR A 49 14.95 -19.51 6.37
C THR A 49 14.30 -19.28 5.02
N THR A 50 15.06 -18.74 4.09
CA THR A 50 14.58 -18.35 2.75
C THR A 50 13.24 -17.59 2.81
N PRO A 51 13.16 -16.51 3.61
CA PRO A 51 11.90 -15.79 3.74
C PRO A 51 11.57 -15.03 2.48
N THR A 52 10.29 -14.97 2.14
CA THR A 52 9.80 -14.16 1.02
C THR A 52 8.60 -13.34 1.44
N LEU A 53 8.49 -12.14 0.91
CA LEU A 53 7.35 -11.27 1.13
C LEU A 53 6.88 -10.73 -0.21
N ASP A 54 5.62 -11.00 -0.52
CA ASP A 54 4.95 -10.44 -1.70
C ASP A 54 3.83 -9.53 -1.23
N VAL A 55 3.78 -8.34 -1.77
CA VAL A 55 2.79 -7.32 -1.40
C VAL A 55 2.09 -6.83 -2.65
N LYS A 56 0.77 -6.76 -2.60
CA LYS A 56 -0.04 -6.20 -3.68
C LYS A 56 -1.29 -5.57 -3.11
N ALA A 57 -1.98 -4.78 -3.93
CA ALA A 57 -3.24 -4.16 -3.55
C ALA A 57 -4.40 -4.81 -4.30
N GLN A 58 -5.54 -4.82 -3.65
CA GLN A 58 -6.80 -5.33 -4.22
C GLN A 58 -7.92 -4.33 -3.96
N GLU A 59 -8.97 -4.40 -4.76
CA GLU A 59 -10.12 -3.50 -4.66
C GLU A 59 -11.43 -4.25 -4.64
N SER A 60 -12.45 -3.63 -4.07
CA SER A 60 -13.79 -4.19 -3.98
C SER A 60 -14.85 -3.09 -3.98
N ALA A 61 -16.04 -3.44 -4.41
CA ALA A 61 -17.19 -2.53 -4.36
C ALA A 61 -17.66 -2.29 -2.93
N THR A 62 -17.44 -3.24 -2.02
CA THR A 62 -17.83 -3.14 -0.61
C THR A 62 -16.67 -3.60 0.27
N GLN A 63 -16.65 -3.11 1.52
CA GLN A 63 -15.57 -3.43 2.43
C GLN A 63 -15.45 -4.93 2.69
N GLY A 64 -16.56 -5.60 2.87
CA GLY A 64 -16.57 -7.04 3.13
C GLY A 64 -16.81 -7.89 1.89
N GLY A 65 -16.72 -7.31 0.70
CA GLY A 65 -17.04 -8.01 -0.54
C GLY A 65 -15.90 -8.81 -1.10
N THR A 66 -16.01 -9.11 -2.39
CA THR A 66 -14.97 -9.86 -3.11
C THR A 66 -13.93 -8.89 -3.65
N TYR A 67 -12.69 -9.11 -3.28
CA TYR A 67 -11.59 -8.27 -3.71
C TYR A 67 -10.88 -8.88 -4.93
N THR A 68 -10.48 -8.00 -5.84
CA THR A 68 -9.75 -8.39 -7.05
C THR A 68 -8.45 -7.59 -7.12
N ASP A 69 -7.45 -8.17 -7.77
CA ASP A 69 -6.14 -7.52 -7.88
C ASP A 69 -6.23 -6.24 -8.70
N ILE A 70 -5.50 -5.23 -8.25
CA ILE A 70 -5.35 -3.98 -8.98
C ILE A 70 -4.11 -4.09 -9.85
N ALA A 71 -4.26 -3.89 -11.16
CA ALA A 71 -3.13 -3.94 -12.09
C ALA A 71 -2.09 -2.89 -11.71
N GLY A 72 -0.83 -3.28 -11.77
CA GLY A 72 0.28 -2.38 -11.47
C GLY A 72 0.53 -2.15 -9.99
N SER A 73 -0.12 -2.89 -9.10
CA SER A 73 0.01 -2.70 -7.66
C SER A 73 0.95 -3.71 -6.99
N VAL A 74 1.60 -4.56 -7.74
CA VAL A 74 2.47 -5.60 -7.19
C VAL A 74 3.84 -5.04 -6.92
N PHE A 75 4.33 -5.20 -5.69
CA PHE A 75 5.70 -4.84 -5.34
C PHE A 75 6.64 -5.97 -5.74
N ALA A 76 7.90 -5.63 -6.00
CA ALA A 76 8.92 -6.64 -6.20
C ALA A 76 9.06 -7.48 -4.93
N GLN A 77 9.26 -8.78 -5.10
CA GLN A 77 9.39 -9.69 -3.96
C GLN A 77 10.58 -9.31 -3.10
N ILE A 78 10.40 -9.34 -1.79
CA ILE A 78 11.44 -9.03 -0.82
C ILE A 78 11.89 -10.33 -0.17
N THR A 79 13.21 -10.54 -0.12
CA THR A 79 13.78 -11.80 0.37
C THR A 79 14.78 -11.63 1.51
N ASN A 80 15.18 -10.40 1.82
CA ASN A 80 16.15 -10.17 2.87
C ASN A 80 15.91 -8.81 3.52
N ALA A 81 16.69 -8.53 4.55
CA ALA A 81 16.61 -7.24 5.21
C ALA A 81 16.87 -6.13 4.19
N ASN A 82 15.93 -5.25 4.08
CA ASN A 82 16.00 -4.15 3.15
C ASN A 82 15.34 -2.94 3.79
N HIS A 83 16.16 -1.99 4.19
CA HIS A 83 15.68 -0.82 4.90
C HIS A 83 15.15 0.26 3.98
N SER A 84 15.09 -0.02 2.69
CA SER A 84 14.61 0.94 1.73
C SER A 84 13.09 1.02 1.76
N LEU A 85 12.57 2.18 1.41
CA LEU A 85 11.17 2.35 1.15
C LEU A 85 10.87 1.92 -0.27
N HIS A 86 9.81 1.17 -0.44
CA HIS A 86 9.35 0.75 -1.75
C HIS A 86 8.05 1.49 -2.04
N LEU A 87 8.07 2.29 -3.08
CA LEU A 87 6.90 3.05 -3.50
C LEU A 87 6.33 2.41 -4.75
N ASN A 88 5.11 1.96 -4.66
CA ASN A 88 4.43 1.44 -5.83
C ASN A 88 3.92 2.61 -6.67
N ALA A 89 3.64 2.32 -7.91
CA ALA A 89 3.05 3.31 -8.80
C ALA A 89 1.68 3.73 -8.27
N ARG A 90 1.29 4.94 -8.62
CA ARG A 90 -0.02 5.43 -8.26
C ARG A 90 -1.10 4.56 -8.90
N VAL A 91 -2.12 4.28 -8.13
CA VAL A 91 -3.22 3.46 -8.56
C VAL A 91 -4.47 4.33 -8.60
N THR A 92 -5.15 4.36 -9.75
CA THR A 92 -6.44 5.02 -9.86
C THR A 92 -7.50 4.01 -9.43
N PRO A 93 -8.23 4.27 -8.34
CA PRO A 93 -9.21 3.31 -7.85
C PRO A 93 -10.36 3.17 -8.84
N ALA A 94 -10.62 1.95 -9.29
CA ALA A 94 -11.82 1.65 -10.06
C ALA A 94 -12.99 1.32 -9.13
N LYS A 95 -12.69 0.86 -7.91
CA LYS A 95 -13.69 0.54 -6.90
C LYS A 95 -13.34 1.22 -5.59
N PRO A 96 -14.33 1.50 -4.74
CA PRO A 96 -14.10 2.38 -3.58
C PRO A 96 -13.27 1.78 -2.47
N PHE A 97 -13.26 0.46 -2.28
CA PHE A 97 -12.53 -0.13 -1.16
C PHE A 97 -11.27 -0.80 -1.63
N GLN A 98 -10.16 -0.54 -0.95
CA GLN A 98 -8.86 -1.12 -1.27
C GLN A 98 -8.23 -1.73 -0.04
N ARG A 99 -7.54 -2.84 -0.23
CA ARG A 99 -6.77 -3.49 0.82
C ARG A 99 -5.42 -3.94 0.30
N VAL A 100 -4.53 -4.27 1.22
CA VAL A 100 -3.22 -4.79 0.88
C VAL A 100 -3.18 -6.26 1.25
N VAL A 101 -2.59 -7.06 0.37
CA VAL A 101 -2.40 -8.50 0.59
C VAL A 101 -0.93 -8.75 0.85
N LEU A 102 -0.64 -9.36 1.98
CA LEU A 102 0.71 -9.74 2.37
C LEU A 102 0.83 -11.25 2.27
N THR A 103 1.74 -11.73 1.44
CA THR A 103 1.99 -13.16 1.27
C THR A 103 3.40 -13.46 1.70
N LEU A 104 3.54 -14.23 2.78
CA LEU A 104 4.83 -14.63 3.32
C LEU A 104 5.11 -16.07 2.94
N GLY A 105 6.37 -16.34 2.59
CA GLY A 105 6.84 -17.70 2.32
C GLY A 105 8.12 -17.99 3.05
N GLY A 106 8.58 -19.24 2.95
CA GLY A 106 9.77 -19.69 3.63
C GLY A 106 9.46 -20.36 4.97
N THR A 107 10.51 -20.64 5.74
CA THR A 107 10.39 -21.29 7.04
C THR A 107 10.51 -20.23 8.13
N THR A 108 9.50 -20.15 8.99
CA THR A 108 9.43 -19.17 10.10
C THR A 108 9.78 -17.75 9.62
N PRO A 109 9.13 -17.23 8.58
CA PRO A 109 9.44 -15.88 8.10
C PRO A 109 9.00 -14.85 9.13
N ASN A 110 9.79 -13.77 9.23
CA ASN A 110 9.46 -12.66 10.11
C ASN A 110 9.95 -11.38 9.42
N PHE A 111 9.02 -10.53 9.03
CA PHE A 111 9.31 -9.25 8.39
C PHE A 111 8.84 -8.13 9.30
N THR A 112 9.78 -7.35 9.81
CA THR A 112 9.43 -6.11 10.50
C THR A 112 9.11 -5.08 9.43
N MET A 113 7.85 -4.74 9.29
CA MET A 113 7.41 -3.95 8.14
C MET A 113 6.21 -3.08 8.44
N ALA A 114 5.95 -2.16 7.55
CA ALA A 114 4.74 -1.33 7.55
C ALA A 114 4.32 -1.05 6.12
N VAL A 115 3.03 -0.94 5.88
CA VAL A 115 2.48 -0.52 4.59
C VAL A 115 1.54 0.63 4.83
N MET A 116 1.75 1.72 4.10
CA MET A 116 0.85 2.86 4.14
C MET A 116 0.09 3.00 2.83
N GLN A 117 -1.18 3.36 2.97
CA GLN A 117 -2.02 3.76 1.83
C GLN A 117 -2.18 5.26 1.92
N LEU A 118 -1.67 5.97 0.93
CA LEU A 118 -1.78 7.42 0.86
C LEU A 118 -2.87 7.75 -0.14
N ARG A 119 -4.04 8.09 0.37
CA ARG A 119 -5.16 8.51 -0.47
C ARG A 119 -4.90 9.94 -0.91
N CYS A 120 -4.85 10.14 -2.21
CA CYS A 120 -4.49 11.43 -2.78
C CYS A 120 -5.61 11.99 -3.62
N ASN A 121 -5.86 13.26 -3.43
CA ASN A 121 -6.74 14.02 -4.28
C ASN A 121 -5.94 15.20 -4.78
N PRO A 122 -5.09 14.98 -5.80
CA PRO A 122 -4.16 16.00 -6.24
C PRO A 122 -4.90 17.28 -6.59
N PRO A 123 -4.43 18.43 -6.11
CA PRO A 123 -5.07 19.67 -6.48
C PRO A 123 -4.99 19.86 -7.98
N LEU A 124 -6.04 20.36 -8.57
CA LEU A 124 -6.00 20.77 -9.95
C LEU A 124 -5.00 21.87 -10.07
N LEU A 125 -4.12 21.63 -10.90
CA LEU A 125 -3.07 22.60 -11.02
C LEU A 125 -3.41 23.60 -12.07
N PRO A 126 -3.40 24.23 -11.65
CA PRO A 126 -3.47 24.85 -12.39
C PRO A 126 -2.31 24.89 -12.93
N ALA A 127 -2.72 24.18 -12.29
CA ALA A 127 -2.32 24.02 -12.29
C ALA A 127 -1.76 24.17 -12.83
N SER A 128 -1.90 24.12 -13.00
CA SER A 128 -1.56 24.06 -13.22
C SER A 128 -1.30 24.68 -13.44
N ALA A 129 -1.46 24.94 -13.25
CA ALA A 129 -1.49 25.26 -13.23
C ALA A 129 -1.29 25.88 -13.58
N GLY A 130 -1.37 26.12 -13.60
CA GLY A 130 -1.33 26.39 -13.81
C GLY A 130 -1.27 27.02 -14.30
N SER A 131 -1.59 27.06 -14.45
CA SER A 131 -1.74 27.30 -14.71
C SER A 131 -1.87 27.54 -14.66
#